data_9b3f9c7457d3f525981f58a14499efa8
#
_entry.id   9b3f9c7457d3f525981f58a14499efa8
#
_cell.length_a   1.000
_cell.length_b   1.000
_cell.length_c   1.000
_cell.angle_alpha   90.00
_cell.angle_beta   90.00
_cell.angle_gamma   90.00
#
_symmetry.space_group_name_H-M   'P 1'
#
loop_
_entity.id
_entity.type
_entity.pdbx_description
1 polymer ?
#
loop_
_entity_poly.entity_id
_entity_poly.type
_entity_poly.pdbx_seq_one_letter_code
_entity_poly.pdbx_strand_id
1 'polypeptide(L)'
;MDPVTIANEATLIYDNITKNSNAVVTRILSLYDLTATKEALLDSYTPGQTITYITRVENTGSASLYNLTIVDDLANGTLQYIDTSIEGYLNGSPIEVDVQKTANTVTFKIDNVLNPNDNVLIIFEKTTPTTNPEQITNTQTITANGGSTTGPIVAVTPNPSASVKLANYVSLDITKSANKASIYSGESLVYTFKIVNRGNETATNVSFSDVFPTGYKINSIILKTPDSPDPIIYDPGTYVQFTTLRIDNLVIPVGTSTLTVTGIYTN
;
A
#
# COMPACT_ATOMS: atom_id res chain seq x y z
N MET A 1 16.88 -16.89 17.19
CA MET A 1 16.90 -17.65 18.49
C MET A 1 17.86 -16.93 19.40
N ASP A 2 17.48 -16.60 20.63
CA ASP A 2 18.40 -15.93 21.54
C ASP A 2 19.64 -16.82 21.79
N PRO A 3 20.85 -16.25 21.86
CA PRO A 3 22.06 -17.02 22.05
C PRO A 3 21.99 -17.75 23.38
N VAL A 4 22.25 -19.04 23.35
CA VAL A 4 22.40 -19.84 24.60
C VAL A 4 23.66 -19.39 25.29
N THR A 5 23.56 -19.03 26.59
CA THR A 5 24.71 -18.66 27.41
C THR A 5 24.99 -19.76 28.40
N ILE A 6 26.28 -20.12 28.54
CA ILE A 6 26.79 -20.99 29.61
C ILE A 6 27.50 -20.11 30.62
N ALA A 7 27.02 -20.13 31.86
CA ALA A 7 27.71 -19.51 32.99
C ALA A 7 28.42 -20.60 33.78
N ASN A 8 29.70 -20.40 34.09
CA ASN A 8 30.49 -21.30 34.91
C ASN A 8 31.19 -20.54 36.07
N GLU A 9 31.05 -21.07 37.25
CA GLU A 9 31.63 -20.54 38.48
C GLU A 9 32.31 -21.69 39.24
N ALA A 10 33.51 -21.45 39.76
CA ALA A 10 34.23 -22.42 40.58
C ALA A 10 34.08 -22.10 42.07
N THR A 11 34.00 -23.13 42.88
CA THR A 11 33.96 -23.02 44.35
C THR A 11 35.19 -23.66 44.96
N LEU A 12 35.85 -22.94 45.85
CA LEU A 12 36.94 -23.43 46.69
C LEU A 12 36.47 -23.54 48.13
N ILE A 13 36.71 -24.68 48.76
CA ILE A 13 36.39 -24.90 50.17
C ILE A 13 37.66 -25.27 50.90
N TYR A 14 38.01 -24.55 52.00
CA TYR A 14 39.12 -24.83 52.90
C TYR A 14 38.73 -24.38 54.31
N ASP A 15 39.09 -25.15 55.30
CA ASP A 15 38.80 -24.88 56.72
C ASP A 15 37.35 -24.46 57.01
N ASN A 16 36.39 -25.10 56.36
CA ASN A 16 34.96 -24.74 56.35
C ASN A 16 34.64 -23.35 55.78
N ILE A 17 35.57 -22.71 55.09
CA ILE A 17 35.35 -21.45 54.39
C ILE A 17 35.11 -21.74 52.91
N THR A 18 34.01 -21.25 52.39
CA THR A 18 33.66 -21.32 50.94
C THR A 18 34.02 -20.03 50.24
N LYS A 19 34.76 -20.13 49.16
CA LYS A 19 35.06 -19.02 48.22
C LYS A 19 34.60 -19.37 46.81
N ASN A 20 33.84 -18.50 46.22
CA ASN A 20 33.43 -18.63 44.84
C ASN A 20 34.28 -17.73 43.94
N SER A 21 34.61 -18.23 42.75
CA SER A 21 35.20 -17.40 41.69
C SER A 21 34.19 -16.40 41.13
N ASN A 22 34.62 -15.49 40.26
CA ASN A 22 33.69 -14.80 39.37
C ASN A 22 33.05 -15.80 38.39
N ALA A 23 31.85 -15.55 37.99
CA ALA A 23 31.18 -16.28 36.89
C ALA A 23 31.81 -15.88 35.54
N VAL A 24 32.13 -16.88 34.71
CA VAL A 24 32.53 -16.70 33.32
C VAL A 24 31.34 -17.08 32.44
N VAL A 25 30.90 -16.14 31.59
CA VAL A 25 29.78 -16.35 30.68
C VAL A 25 30.32 -16.53 29.26
N THR A 26 29.99 -17.67 28.65
CA THR A 26 30.32 -17.98 27.25
C THR A 26 29.04 -18.06 26.43
N ARG A 27 28.99 -17.39 25.27
CA ARG A 27 27.90 -17.52 24.32
C ARG A 27 28.13 -18.72 23.42
N ILE A 28 27.09 -19.53 23.23
CA ILE A 28 27.05 -20.55 22.19
C ILE A 28 26.35 -19.92 20.98
N LEU A 29 27.09 -19.73 19.90
CA LEU A 29 26.52 -19.27 18.62
C LEU A 29 25.89 -20.46 17.88
N SER A 30 24.73 -20.24 17.24
CA SER A 30 24.17 -21.23 16.33
C SER A 30 25.10 -21.41 15.13
N LEU A 31 25.36 -22.66 14.75
CA LEU A 31 26.18 -22.97 13.57
C LEU A 31 25.54 -22.36 12.31
N TYR A 32 24.23 -22.54 12.15
CA TYR A 32 23.41 -21.97 11.08
C TYR A 32 22.36 -21.07 11.72
N ASP A 33 22.34 -19.80 11.34
CA ASP A 33 21.35 -18.84 11.81
C ASP A 33 21.10 -17.79 10.73
N LEU A 34 19.85 -17.36 10.61
CA LEU A 34 19.40 -16.42 9.59
C LEU A 34 18.42 -15.44 10.21
N THR A 35 18.68 -14.16 10.03
CA THR A 35 17.77 -13.09 10.46
C THR A 35 17.30 -12.29 9.26
N ALA A 36 16.12 -11.71 9.36
CA ALA A 36 15.63 -10.81 8.31
C ALA A 36 14.68 -9.75 8.86
N THR A 37 14.65 -8.63 8.13
CA THR A 37 13.64 -7.56 8.29
C THR A 37 12.98 -7.27 6.97
N LYS A 38 11.74 -6.77 7.03
CA LYS A 38 10.99 -6.31 5.90
C LYS A 38 10.37 -4.95 6.20
N GLU A 39 10.50 -4.03 5.26
CA GLU A 39 10.00 -2.66 5.37
C GLU A 39 9.20 -2.30 4.11
N ALA A 40 8.18 -1.47 4.27
CA ALA A 40 7.54 -0.74 3.19
C ALA A 40 8.00 0.73 3.27
N LEU A 41 8.35 1.35 2.15
CA LEU A 41 8.80 2.75 2.15
C LEU A 41 7.67 3.76 2.34
N LEU A 42 6.42 3.30 2.47
CA LEU A 42 5.25 4.12 2.76
C LEU A 42 4.52 3.56 3.98
N ASP A 43 4.05 4.44 4.84
CA ASP A 43 3.19 4.08 5.99
C ASP A 43 1.72 3.94 5.59
N SER A 44 1.33 4.57 4.48
CA SER A 44 -0.04 4.57 3.96
C SER A 44 -0.07 4.51 2.44
N TYR A 45 -1.20 4.05 1.88
CA TYR A 45 -1.41 3.88 0.46
C TYR A 45 -2.76 4.45 0.00
N THR A 46 -2.85 4.79 -1.30
CA THR A 46 -4.11 4.98 -2.02
C THR A 46 -4.32 3.82 -3.00
N PRO A 47 -5.57 3.49 -3.39
CA PRO A 47 -5.84 2.41 -4.34
C PRO A 47 -5.09 2.57 -5.66
N GLY A 48 -4.43 1.48 -6.11
CA GLY A 48 -3.63 1.47 -7.33
C GLY A 48 -2.23 2.09 -7.20
N GLN A 49 -1.84 2.54 -6.00
CA GLN A 49 -0.50 3.10 -5.76
C GLN A 49 0.57 2.01 -5.75
N THR A 50 1.75 2.33 -6.26
CA THR A 50 2.94 1.50 -6.14
C THR A 50 3.60 1.69 -4.78
N ILE A 51 3.97 0.58 -4.13
CA ILE A 51 4.72 0.55 -2.87
C ILE A 51 6.03 -0.18 -3.10
N THR A 52 7.13 0.44 -2.70
CA THR A 52 8.45 -0.19 -2.67
C THR A 52 8.63 -0.91 -1.33
N TYR A 53 9.03 -2.17 -1.39
CA TYR A 53 9.40 -3.00 -0.24
C TYR A 53 10.90 -3.25 -0.23
N ILE A 54 11.46 -3.29 0.97
CA ILE A 54 12.87 -3.61 1.21
C ILE A 54 12.92 -4.81 2.15
N THR A 55 13.65 -5.84 1.75
CA THR A 55 13.95 -7.00 2.58
C THR A 55 15.46 -7.06 2.81
N ARG A 56 15.87 -7.15 4.07
CA ARG A 56 17.26 -7.37 4.47
C ARG A 56 17.36 -8.75 5.12
N VAL A 57 18.33 -9.54 4.69
CA VAL A 57 18.60 -10.88 5.22
C VAL A 57 20.05 -10.94 5.60
N GLU A 58 20.37 -11.47 6.78
CA GLU A 58 21.74 -11.59 7.29
C GLU A 58 21.99 -13.00 7.79
N ASN A 59 23.13 -13.58 7.41
CA ASN A 59 23.65 -14.81 7.99
C ASN A 59 24.32 -14.48 9.32
N THR A 60 23.59 -14.69 10.42
CA THR A 60 24.09 -14.47 11.81
C THR A 60 24.73 -15.72 12.42
N GLY A 61 24.78 -16.83 11.67
CA GLY A 61 25.48 -18.05 12.06
C GLY A 61 26.99 -17.99 11.87
N SER A 62 27.66 -19.07 12.23
CA SER A 62 29.11 -19.21 12.11
C SER A 62 29.55 -20.04 10.91
N ALA A 63 28.61 -20.50 10.08
CA ALA A 63 28.86 -21.27 8.87
C ALA A 63 28.06 -20.72 7.67
N SER A 64 28.52 -21.04 6.45
CA SER A 64 27.92 -20.57 5.20
C SER A 64 26.53 -21.16 4.98
N LEU A 65 25.65 -20.34 4.37
CA LEU A 65 24.31 -20.70 3.94
C LEU A 65 24.22 -20.68 2.41
N TYR A 66 23.35 -21.50 1.86
CA TYR A 66 23.19 -21.73 0.42
C TYR A 66 21.70 -21.66 0.04
N ASN A 67 21.39 -21.41 -1.23
CA ASN A 67 20.04 -21.41 -1.78
C ASN A 67 19.07 -20.54 -0.98
N LEU A 68 19.46 -19.29 -0.70
CA LEU A 68 18.57 -18.35 -0.04
C LEU A 68 17.28 -18.21 -0.88
N THR A 69 16.16 -18.52 -0.26
CA THR A 69 14.84 -18.45 -0.88
C THR A 69 13.93 -17.54 -0.05
N ILE A 70 13.38 -16.53 -0.69
CA ILE A 70 12.43 -15.59 -0.10
C ILE A 70 11.10 -15.77 -0.81
N VAL A 71 10.10 -16.32 -0.13
CA VAL A 71 8.73 -16.45 -0.63
C VAL A 71 7.91 -15.30 -0.08
N ASP A 72 7.50 -14.41 -0.96
CA ASP A 72 6.76 -13.21 -0.63
C ASP A 72 5.27 -13.40 -0.94
N ASP A 73 4.40 -13.20 0.05
CA ASP A 73 2.96 -13.33 -0.07
C ASP A 73 2.38 -12.11 -0.82
N LEU A 74 1.50 -12.34 -1.78
CA LEU A 74 0.75 -11.29 -2.49
C LEU A 74 -0.56 -10.92 -1.77
N ALA A 75 -0.68 -11.19 -0.46
CA ALA A 75 -1.87 -10.93 0.33
C ALA A 75 -3.14 -11.49 -0.32
N ASN A 76 -3.13 -12.81 -0.63
CA ASN A 76 -4.18 -13.52 -1.36
C ASN A 76 -4.50 -12.94 -2.75
N GLY A 77 -3.46 -12.50 -3.49
CA GLY A 77 -3.60 -11.90 -4.82
C GLY A 77 -4.07 -10.43 -4.80
N THR A 78 -4.15 -9.82 -3.63
CA THR A 78 -4.53 -8.41 -3.47
C THR A 78 -3.43 -7.47 -3.97
N LEU A 79 -2.16 -7.80 -3.70
CA LEU A 79 -1.00 -7.06 -4.21
C LEU A 79 -0.54 -7.64 -5.55
N GLN A 80 -0.11 -6.79 -6.48
CA GLN A 80 0.44 -7.19 -7.77
C GLN A 80 1.91 -6.82 -7.84
N TYR A 81 2.77 -7.82 -8.02
CA TYR A 81 4.21 -7.62 -8.19
C TYR A 81 4.53 -6.99 -9.55
N ILE A 82 5.45 -6.03 -9.56
CA ILE A 82 5.94 -5.35 -10.76
C ILE A 82 7.21 -6.06 -11.25
N ASP A 83 7.14 -6.75 -12.38
CA ASP A 83 8.15 -7.68 -12.89
C ASP A 83 9.54 -7.10 -13.09
N THR A 84 9.64 -5.81 -13.39
CA THR A 84 10.92 -5.13 -13.69
C THR A 84 11.50 -4.38 -12.50
N SER A 85 10.90 -4.53 -11.31
CA SER A 85 11.24 -3.71 -10.14
C SER A 85 12.29 -4.33 -9.22
N ILE A 86 12.69 -5.61 -9.49
CA ILE A 86 13.59 -6.33 -8.58
C ILE A 86 15.02 -5.83 -8.68
N GLU A 87 15.61 -5.55 -7.53
CA GLU A 87 17.04 -5.30 -7.36
C GLU A 87 17.57 -6.13 -6.19
N GLY A 88 18.69 -6.81 -6.40
CA GLY A 88 19.36 -7.62 -5.37
C GLY A 88 20.79 -7.17 -5.14
N TYR A 89 21.22 -7.16 -3.89
CA TYR A 89 22.58 -6.80 -3.49
C TYR A 89 23.08 -7.77 -2.42
N LEU A 90 24.33 -8.22 -2.56
CA LEU A 90 25.08 -8.95 -1.53
C LEU A 90 26.23 -8.06 -1.07
N ASN A 91 26.24 -7.70 0.22
CA ASN A 91 27.23 -6.79 0.81
C ASN A 91 27.40 -5.48 0.01
N GLY A 92 26.29 -4.96 -0.53
CA GLY A 92 26.27 -3.74 -1.36
C GLY A 92 26.66 -3.93 -2.82
N SER A 93 27.06 -5.12 -3.26
CA SER A 93 27.35 -5.43 -4.67
C SER A 93 26.13 -6.02 -5.35
N PRO A 94 25.74 -5.58 -6.56
CA PRO A 94 24.60 -6.12 -7.29
C PRO A 94 24.73 -7.64 -7.53
N ILE A 95 23.61 -8.36 -7.41
CA ILE A 95 23.52 -9.80 -7.69
C ILE A 95 22.32 -10.11 -8.57
N GLU A 96 22.34 -11.24 -9.26
CA GLU A 96 21.18 -11.78 -9.94
C GLU A 96 20.20 -12.40 -8.94
N VAL A 97 18.89 -12.20 -9.21
CA VAL A 97 17.80 -12.77 -8.44
C VAL A 97 16.88 -13.52 -9.41
N ASP A 98 16.75 -14.84 -9.24
CA ASP A 98 15.77 -15.63 -10.00
C ASP A 98 14.37 -15.39 -9.41
N VAL A 99 13.40 -15.03 -10.25
CA VAL A 99 12.04 -14.67 -9.84
C VAL A 99 11.05 -15.68 -10.38
N GLN A 100 10.31 -16.33 -9.47
CA GLN A 100 9.24 -17.28 -9.81
C GLN A 100 7.92 -16.77 -9.25
N LYS A 101 6.85 -16.80 -10.05
CA LYS A 101 5.53 -16.27 -9.66
C LYS A 101 4.46 -17.34 -9.69
N THR A 102 3.55 -17.22 -8.74
CA THR A 102 2.25 -17.88 -8.72
C THR A 102 1.14 -16.84 -8.61
N ALA A 103 -0.12 -17.27 -8.53
CA ALA A 103 -1.24 -16.37 -8.30
C ALA A 103 -1.14 -15.62 -6.94
N ASN A 104 -0.52 -16.22 -5.93
CA ASN A 104 -0.54 -15.72 -4.56
C ASN A 104 0.85 -15.38 -4.00
N THR A 105 1.92 -15.74 -4.68
CA THR A 105 3.29 -15.55 -4.18
C THR A 105 4.25 -15.14 -5.26
N VAL A 106 5.30 -14.41 -4.86
CA VAL A 106 6.52 -14.22 -5.64
C VAL A 106 7.67 -14.84 -4.86
N THR A 107 8.47 -15.66 -5.51
CA THR A 107 9.65 -16.30 -4.92
C THR A 107 10.91 -15.70 -5.53
N PHE A 108 11.78 -15.18 -4.67
CA PHE A 108 13.11 -14.69 -5.03
C PHE A 108 14.14 -15.74 -4.58
N LYS A 109 14.94 -16.23 -5.52
CA LYS A 109 16.02 -17.17 -5.25
C LYS A 109 17.37 -16.53 -5.51
N ILE A 110 18.28 -16.71 -4.59
CA ILE A 110 19.63 -16.18 -4.61
C ILE A 110 20.59 -17.36 -4.50
N ASP A 111 21.34 -17.63 -5.58
CA ASP A 111 22.29 -18.75 -5.66
C ASP A 111 23.64 -18.43 -5.03
N ASN A 112 23.89 -17.16 -4.68
CA ASN A 112 25.09 -16.75 -3.98
C ASN A 112 25.22 -17.45 -2.63
N VAL A 113 26.45 -17.88 -2.30
CA VAL A 113 26.75 -18.38 -0.96
C VAL A 113 26.76 -17.20 0.03
N LEU A 114 26.06 -17.33 1.12
CA LEU A 114 26.06 -16.37 2.24
C LEU A 114 27.04 -16.86 3.30
N ASN A 115 28.23 -16.27 3.36
CA ASN A 115 29.18 -16.54 4.43
C ASN A 115 28.72 -15.88 5.75
N PRO A 116 29.30 -16.24 6.89
CA PRO A 116 29.01 -15.57 8.15
C PRO A 116 29.14 -14.04 8.04
N ASN A 117 28.13 -13.31 8.52
CA ASN A 117 27.94 -11.85 8.46
C ASN A 117 27.67 -11.28 7.05
N ASP A 118 27.50 -12.10 6.04
CA ASP A 118 27.03 -11.62 4.75
C ASP A 118 25.56 -11.16 4.86
N ASN A 119 25.24 -10.05 4.18
CA ASN A 119 23.90 -9.52 4.14
C ASN A 119 23.41 -9.41 2.68
N VAL A 120 22.14 -9.77 2.47
CA VAL A 120 21.43 -9.61 1.21
C VAL A 120 20.38 -8.52 1.38
N LEU A 121 20.32 -7.60 0.43
CA LEU A 121 19.29 -6.59 0.30
C LEU A 121 18.49 -6.87 -0.96
N ILE A 122 17.16 -6.98 -0.83
CA ILE A 122 16.23 -7.11 -1.96
C ILE A 122 15.29 -5.92 -1.93
N ILE A 123 15.19 -5.21 -3.06
CA ILE A 123 14.28 -4.09 -3.29
C ILE A 123 13.32 -4.50 -4.39
N PHE A 124 12.03 -4.32 -4.21
CA PHE A 124 11.02 -4.66 -5.20
C PHE A 124 9.74 -3.84 -4.99
N GLU A 125 8.90 -3.78 -6.03
CA GLU A 125 7.69 -2.97 -6.01
C GLU A 125 6.45 -3.81 -6.22
N LYS A 126 5.34 -3.35 -5.63
CA LYS A 126 4.01 -3.91 -5.80
C LYS A 126 2.98 -2.81 -5.98
N THR A 127 1.99 -3.06 -6.84
CA THR A 127 0.81 -2.21 -6.94
C THR A 127 -0.23 -2.64 -5.93
N THR A 128 -0.82 -1.68 -5.22
CA THR A 128 -1.92 -1.91 -4.28
C THR A 128 -3.23 -2.21 -5.02
N PRO A 129 -4.21 -2.88 -4.36
CA PRO A 129 -5.49 -3.17 -4.97
C PRO A 129 -6.28 -1.89 -5.26
N THR A 130 -7.26 -2.01 -6.17
CA THR A 130 -8.28 -0.97 -6.40
C THR A 130 -9.40 -1.01 -5.37
N THR A 131 -9.49 -2.07 -4.56
CA THR A 131 -10.32 -2.17 -3.37
C THR A 131 -9.64 -1.44 -2.19
N ASN A 132 -10.40 -1.12 -1.15
CA ASN A 132 -9.97 -0.24 -0.06
C ASN A 132 -9.85 -0.99 1.28
N PRO A 133 -9.00 -2.04 1.43
CA PRO A 133 -8.76 -2.62 2.74
C PRO A 133 -8.09 -1.58 3.65
N GLU A 134 -8.54 -1.50 4.91
CA GLU A 134 -8.00 -0.53 5.88
C GLU A 134 -6.50 -0.69 6.10
N GLN A 135 -6.01 -1.92 5.98
CA GLN A 135 -4.59 -2.26 6.11
C GLN A 135 -4.24 -3.42 5.17
N ILE A 136 -3.07 -3.34 4.58
CA ILE A 136 -2.44 -4.42 3.82
C ILE A 136 -1.20 -4.84 4.59
N THR A 137 -1.11 -6.13 4.94
CA THR A 137 0.10 -6.73 5.53
C THR A 137 0.71 -7.67 4.52
N ASN A 138 1.98 -7.44 4.22
CA ASN A 138 2.77 -8.27 3.32
C ASN A 138 3.83 -9.04 4.11
N THR A 139 3.74 -10.36 4.12
CA THR A 139 4.58 -11.27 4.89
C THR A 139 5.50 -12.07 3.98
N GLN A 140 6.67 -12.45 4.46
CA GLN A 140 7.62 -13.31 3.76
C GLN A 140 7.98 -14.54 4.58
N THR A 141 8.17 -15.66 3.89
CA THR A 141 8.85 -16.84 4.44
C THR A 141 10.25 -16.91 3.84
N ILE A 142 11.27 -16.95 4.69
CA ILE A 142 12.67 -16.88 4.26
C ILE A 142 13.39 -18.11 4.78
N THR A 143 14.06 -18.83 3.87
CA THR A 143 14.81 -20.05 4.18
C THR A 143 16.13 -20.09 3.42
N ALA A 144 17.09 -20.83 3.97
CA ALA A 144 18.35 -21.19 3.30
C ALA A 144 18.79 -22.59 3.72
N ASN A 145 19.76 -23.17 3.03
CA ASN A 145 20.35 -24.47 3.38
C ASN A 145 21.68 -24.27 4.14
N GLY A 146 21.85 -24.92 5.28
CA GLY A 146 23.05 -24.81 6.08
C GLY A 146 24.20 -25.69 5.57
N GLY A 147 25.40 -25.11 5.35
CA GLY A 147 26.64 -25.84 5.03
C GLY A 147 26.78 -26.41 3.64
N SER A 148 25.69 -26.62 2.88
CA SER A 148 25.67 -27.07 1.49
C SER A 148 24.30 -26.84 0.86
N THR A 149 24.18 -27.01 -0.46
CA THR A 149 22.92 -26.91 -1.21
C THR A 149 21.88 -27.95 -0.83
N THR A 150 22.26 -29.01 -0.15
CA THR A 150 21.39 -30.09 0.36
C THR A 150 21.42 -30.21 1.89
N GLY A 151 21.98 -29.18 2.56
CA GLY A 151 22.09 -29.13 4.01
C GLY A 151 20.75 -28.88 4.71
N PRO A 152 20.73 -28.86 6.04
CA PRO A 152 19.51 -28.64 6.81
C PRO A 152 18.90 -27.28 6.46
N ILE A 153 17.55 -27.22 6.48
CA ILE A 153 16.83 -25.96 6.24
C ILE A 153 16.96 -25.07 7.48
N VAL A 154 17.36 -23.85 7.25
CA VAL A 154 17.41 -22.73 8.23
C VAL A 154 16.33 -21.74 7.84
N ALA A 155 15.46 -21.40 8.77
CA ALA A 155 14.34 -20.48 8.51
C ALA A 155 14.38 -19.27 9.44
N VAL A 156 14.01 -18.11 8.90
CA VAL A 156 13.80 -16.90 9.72
C VAL A 156 12.53 -17.05 10.55
N THR A 157 12.64 -16.82 11.85
CA THR A 157 11.49 -16.88 12.77
C THR A 157 11.57 -15.72 13.77
N PRO A 158 10.51 -14.90 13.91
CA PRO A 158 9.26 -14.91 13.16
C PRO A 158 9.42 -14.48 11.69
N ASN A 159 8.45 -14.82 10.86
CA ASN A 159 8.40 -14.36 9.46
C ASN A 159 8.38 -12.82 9.40
N PRO A 160 9.26 -12.18 8.62
CA PRO A 160 9.24 -10.73 8.49
C PRO A 160 8.01 -10.25 7.70
N SER A 161 7.45 -9.14 8.14
CA SER A 161 6.28 -8.53 7.51
C SER A 161 6.34 -7.01 7.56
N ALA A 162 5.68 -6.38 6.60
CA ALA A 162 5.47 -4.94 6.55
C ALA A 162 3.99 -4.64 6.31
N SER A 163 3.47 -3.61 6.96
CA SER A 163 2.07 -3.20 6.86
C SER A 163 1.95 -1.75 6.43
N VAL A 164 0.98 -1.47 5.57
CA VAL A 164 0.60 -0.12 5.14
C VAL A 164 -0.89 0.09 5.36
N LYS A 165 -1.31 1.29 5.77
CA LYS A 165 -2.70 1.64 6.05
C LYS A 165 -3.31 2.37 4.86
N LEU A 166 -4.62 2.25 4.68
CA LEU A 166 -5.34 3.08 3.73
C LEU A 166 -5.25 4.55 4.13
N ALA A 167 -4.74 5.39 3.23
CA ALA A 167 -4.74 6.84 3.41
C ALA A 167 -6.14 7.41 3.21
N ASN A 168 -6.39 8.59 3.75
CA ASN A 168 -7.56 9.37 3.40
C ASN A 168 -7.36 9.99 2.01
N TYR A 169 -8.35 9.89 1.15
CA TYR A 169 -8.27 10.42 -0.21
C TYR A 169 -9.64 10.77 -0.78
N VAL A 170 -9.63 11.69 -1.74
CA VAL A 170 -10.79 12.08 -2.56
C VAL A 170 -10.57 11.59 -3.98
N SER A 171 -11.61 11.04 -4.60
CA SER A 171 -11.59 10.63 -6.01
C SER A 171 -12.92 10.98 -6.67
N LEU A 172 -12.91 12.02 -7.51
CA LEU A 172 -14.12 12.55 -8.15
C LEU A 172 -14.18 12.17 -9.63
N ASP A 173 -15.34 11.64 -10.02
CA ASP A 173 -15.74 11.45 -11.41
C ASP A 173 -16.98 12.28 -11.71
N ILE A 174 -17.14 12.76 -12.95
CA ILE A 174 -18.32 13.48 -13.39
C ILE A 174 -18.81 12.96 -14.73
N THR A 175 -20.14 12.80 -14.85
CA THR A 175 -20.81 12.52 -16.13
C THR A 175 -21.95 13.49 -16.33
N LYS A 176 -22.19 13.91 -17.58
CA LYS A 176 -23.26 14.82 -17.99
C LYS A 176 -24.25 14.09 -18.89
N SER A 177 -25.54 14.31 -18.67
CA SER A 177 -26.61 13.83 -19.51
C SER A 177 -27.70 14.90 -19.69
N ALA A 178 -28.52 14.76 -20.71
CA ALA A 178 -29.71 15.59 -20.92
C ALA A 178 -30.96 14.69 -20.95
N ASN A 179 -32.09 15.21 -20.50
CA ASN A 179 -33.36 14.47 -20.48
C ASN A 179 -34.01 14.32 -21.88
N LYS A 180 -33.56 15.09 -22.87
CA LYS A 180 -34.03 15.06 -24.25
C LYS A 180 -32.87 15.15 -25.22
N ALA A 181 -32.94 14.41 -26.33
CA ALA A 181 -31.95 14.48 -27.42
C ALA A 181 -32.20 15.65 -28.36
N SER A 182 -33.45 16.12 -28.46
CA SER A 182 -33.89 17.25 -29.31
C SER A 182 -35.02 18.00 -28.61
N ILE A 183 -35.09 19.31 -28.83
CA ILE A 183 -36.11 20.20 -28.27
C ILE A 183 -36.54 21.24 -29.28
N TYR A 184 -37.75 21.76 -29.13
CA TYR A 184 -38.24 22.96 -29.84
C TYR A 184 -37.97 24.23 -29.01
N SER A 185 -37.93 25.40 -29.65
CA SER A 185 -37.83 26.67 -28.94
C SER A 185 -38.97 26.84 -27.94
N GLY A 186 -38.67 27.27 -26.71
CA GLY A 186 -39.64 27.40 -25.63
C GLY A 186 -39.80 26.15 -24.76
N GLU A 187 -39.21 25.01 -25.15
CA GLU A 187 -39.27 23.81 -24.33
C GLU A 187 -38.23 23.80 -23.19
N SER A 188 -38.61 23.09 -22.11
CA SER A 188 -37.71 22.84 -21.01
C SER A 188 -36.70 21.72 -21.32
N LEU A 189 -35.45 21.97 -21.03
CA LEU A 189 -34.35 21.00 -21.08
C LEU A 189 -33.72 20.90 -19.70
N VAL A 190 -33.40 19.67 -19.29
CA VAL A 190 -32.77 19.37 -18.03
C VAL A 190 -31.43 18.71 -18.28
N TYR A 191 -30.36 19.32 -17.79
CA TYR A 191 -29.04 18.69 -17.71
C TYR A 191 -28.85 18.11 -16.32
N THR A 192 -28.35 16.89 -16.28
CA THR A 192 -28.02 16.16 -15.05
C THR A 192 -26.54 15.84 -15.04
N PHE A 193 -25.84 16.31 -14.00
CA PHE A 193 -24.45 16.01 -13.73
C PHE A 193 -24.42 15.02 -12.56
N LYS A 194 -23.99 13.79 -12.85
CA LYS A 194 -23.73 12.80 -11.80
C LYS A 194 -22.28 12.93 -11.39
N ILE A 195 -22.05 13.33 -10.14
CA ILE A 195 -20.72 13.48 -9.52
C ILE A 195 -20.54 12.33 -8.54
N VAL A 196 -19.52 11.50 -8.74
CA VAL A 196 -19.25 10.33 -7.91
C VAL A 196 -17.94 10.55 -7.17
N ASN A 197 -18.00 10.59 -5.84
CA ASN A 197 -16.80 10.53 -5.00
C ASN A 197 -16.56 9.07 -4.61
N ARG A 198 -15.51 8.47 -5.19
CA ARG A 198 -15.07 7.10 -4.91
C ARG A 198 -14.01 7.03 -3.82
N GLY A 199 -13.60 8.19 -3.28
CA GLY A 199 -12.68 8.26 -2.15
C GLY A 199 -13.32 7.79 -0.85
N ASN A 200 -12.60 7.93 0.25
CA ASN A 200 -13.07 7.66 1.60
C ASN A 200 -13.25 8.94 2.44
N GLU A 201 -13.01 10.11 1.83
CA GLU A 201 -13.24 11.41 2.44
C GLU A 201 -14.19 12.27 1.61
N THR A 202 -14.90 13.17 2.30
CA THR A 202 -15.69 14.23 1.68
C THR A 202 -14.79 15.22 0.97
N ALA A 203 -15.05 15.46 -0.31
CA ALA A 203 -14.35 16.50 -1.06
C ALA A 203 -14.90 17.89 -0.67
N THR A 204 -14.02 18.78 -0.28
CA THR A 204 -14.33 20.17 0.05
C THR A 204 -13.66 21.11 -0.94
N ASN A 205 -14.15 22.37 -1.03
CA ASN A 205 -13.63 23.39 -1.94
C ASN A 205 -13.65 22.99 -3.41
N VAL A 206 -14.65 22.18 -3.81
CA VAL A 206 -14.80 21.73 -5.21
C VAL A 206 -15.41 22.85 -6.03
N SER A 207 -14.83 23.15 -7.19
CA SER A 207 -15.38 24.10 -8.16
C SER A 207 -16.03 23.35 -9.30
N PHE A 208 -17.28 23.72 -9.62
CA PHE A 208 -18.01 23.24 -10.78
C PHE A 208 -18.20 24.37 -11.78
N SER A 209 -17.97 24.10 -13.05
CA SER A 209 -18.25 25.06 -14.13
C SER A 209 -18.75 24.33 -15.38
N ASP A 210 -19.78 24.94 -16.04
CA ASP A 210 -20.30 24.49 -17.32
C ASP A 210 -20.71 25.69 -18.17
N VAL A 211 -20.48 25.60 -19.49
CA VAL A 211 -20.87 26.62 -20.46
C VAL A 211 -22.05 26.08 -21.27
N PHE A 212 -23.21 26.72 -21.13
CA PHE A 212 -24.42 26.33 -21.81
C PHE A 212 -24.55 27.02 -23.19
N PRO A 213 -25.31 26.43 -24.10
CA PRO A 213 -25.56 27.05 -25.40
C PRO A 213 -26.21 28.43 -25.26
N THR A 214 -25.88 29.36 -26.19
CA THR A 214 -26.57 30.64 -26.31
C THR A 214 -28.05 30.42 -26.49
N GLY A 215 -28.90 31.20 -25.82
CA GLY A 215 -30.35 31.02 -25.82
C GLY A 215 -30.87 30.06 -24.72
N TYR A 216 -30.01 29.32 -24.03
CA TYR A 216 -30.45 28.50 -22.89
C TYR A 216 -30.51 29.34 -21.61
N LYS A 217 -31.74 29.60 -21.14
CA LYS A 217 -31.99 30.37 -19.90
C LYS A 217 -32.20 29.41 -18.73
N ILE A 218 -31.26 29.41 -17.77
CA ILE A 218 -31.31 28.59 -16.58
C ILE A 218 -32.35 29.13 -15.60
N ASN A 219 -33.27 28.29 -15.14
CA ASN A 219 -34.34 28.62 -14.20
C ASN A 219 -34.16 27.97 -12.82
N SER A 220 -33.43 26.84 -12.73
CA SER A 220 -33.26 26.12 -11.50
C SER A 220 -31.92 25.35 -11.48
N ILE A 221 -31.23 25.37 -10.33
CA ILE A 221 -30.00 24.64 -10.10
C ILE A 221 -30.16 23.94 -8.75
N ILE A 222 -30.10 22.61 -8.73
CA ILE A 222 -30.38 21.80 -7.55
C ILE A 222 -29.28 20.75 -7.40
N LEU A 223 -28.63 20.71 -6.23
CA LEU A 223 -27.68 19.67 -5.85
C LEU A 223 -28.30 18.75 -4.81
N LYS A 224 -28.32 17.45 -5.08
CA LYS A 224 -28.65 16.38 -4.13
C LYS A 224 -27.37 15.63 -3.78
N THR A 225 -27.15 15.42 -2.47
CA THR A 225 -26.01 14.67 -1.95
C THR A 225 -26.49 13.40 -1.21
N PRO A 226 -25.66 12.37 -1.08
CA PRO A 226 -26.08 11.12 -0.45
C PRO A 226 -26.28 11.22 1.06
N ASP A 227 -25.68 12.22 1.72
CA ASP A 227 -25.72 12.43 3.17
C ASP A 227 -26.82 13.40 3.63
N SER A 228 -27.57 14.04 2.70
CA SER A 228 -28.66 14.96 3.04
C SER A 228 -29.95 14.58 2.29
N PRO A 229 -31.09 14.46 3.01
CA PRO A 229 -32.37 14.26 2.39
C PRO A 229 -32.86 15.52 1.65
N ASP A 230 -32.43 16.70 2.09
CA ASP A 230 -32.84 17.98 1.52
C ASP A 230 -31.85 18.43 0.45
N PRO A 231 -32.34 18.83 -0.74
CA PRO A 231 -31.50 19.34 -1.80
C PRO A 231 -31.02 20.76 -1.50
N ILE A 232 -29.81 21.07 -1.96
CA ILE A 232 -29.27 22.43 -1.96
C ILE A 232 -29.74 23.13 -3.24
N ILE A 233 -30.38 24.30 -3.09
CA ILE A 233 -30.90 25.10 -4.21
C ILE A 233 -29.97 26.31 -4.40
N TYR A 234 -29.46 26.48 -5.62
CA TYR A 234 -28.62 27.62 -5.99
C TYR A 234 -29.45 28.61 -6.82
N ASP A 235 -29.34 29.90 -6.51
CA ASP A 235 -30.00 30.97 -7.27
C ASP A 235 -29.27 31.17 -8.61
N PRO A 236 -29.95 30.98 -9.78
CA PRO A 236 -29.34 31.23 -11.08
C PRO A 236 -28.79 32.65 -11.24
N GLY A 237 -29.45 33.65 -10.63
CA GLY A 237 -29.00 35.04 -10.68
C GLY A 237 -27.63 35.30 -10.05
N THR A 238 -27.23 34.45 -9.11
CA THR A 238 -25.95 34.53 -8.42
C THR A 238 -24.85 33.75 -9.12
N TYR A 239 -25.18 32.54 -9.64
CA TYR A 239 -24.19 31.57 -10.09
C TYR A 239 -24.04 31.49 -11.62
N VAL A 240 -24.89 32.21 -12.38
CA VAL A 240 -24.84 32.22 -13.85
C VAL A 240 -24.42 33.59 -14.36
N GLN A 241 -23.33 33.65 -15.12
CA GLN A 241 -22.87 34.82 -15.84
C GLN A 241 -22.88 34.55 -17.34
N PHE A 242 -23.72 35.28 -18.09
CA PHE A 242 -23.98 35.03 -19.52
C PHE A 242 -24.46 33.59 -19.74
N THR A 243 -23.61 32.73 -20.32
CA THR A 243 -23.89 31.31 -20.58
C THR A 243 -23.13 30.37 -19.63
N THR A 244 -22.34 30.89 -18.70
CA THR A 244 -21.50 30.10 -17.81
C THR A 244 -22.14 29.98 -16.44
N LEU A 245 -22.42 28.76 -16.02
CA LEU A 245 -22.69 28.41 -14.63
C LEU A 245 -21.37 28.11 -13.91
N ARG A 246 -21.15 28.74 -12.77
CA ARG A 246 -20.01 28.45 -11.88
C ARG A 246 -20.47 28.40 -10.44
N ILE A 247 -20.12 27.33 -9.76
CA ILE A 247 -20.37 27.12 -8.33
C ILE A 247 -19.05 26.75 -7.68
N ASP A 248 -18.55 27.59 -6.78
CA ASP A 248 -17.35 27.33 -6.01
C ASP A 248 -17.71 26.84 -4.60
N ASN A 249 -16.74 26.25 -3.92
CA ASN A 249 -16.84 25.72 -2.54
C ASN A 249 -17.93 24.65 -2.37
N LEU A 250 -18.17 23.84 -3.41
CA LEU A 250 -19.02 22.67 -3.26
C LEU A 250 -18.41 21.68 -2.27
N VAL A 251 -19.29 21.02 -1.54
CA VAL A 251 -18.97 19.87 -0.69
C VAL A 251 -19.59 18.64 -1.33
N ILE A 252 -18.76 17.67 -1.69
CA ILE A 252 -19.16 16.41 -2.34
C ILE A 252 -18.83 15.23 -1.43
N PRO A 253 -19.82 14.71 -0.70
CA PRO A 253 -19.64 13.55 0.17
C PRO A 253 -19.27 12.29 -0.60
N VAL A 254 -18.76 11.29 0.11
CA VAL A 254 -18.52 9.95 -0.45
C VAL A 254 -19.82 9.38 -1.01
N GLY A 255 -19.75 8.82 -2.22
CA GLY A 255 -20.92 8.30 -2.94
C GLY A 255 -21.32 9.14 -4.14
N THR A 256 -22.62 9.15 -4.45
CA THR A 256 -23.13 9.81 -5.65
C THR A 256 -23.91 11.07 -5.29
N SER A 257 -23.43 12.21 -5.76
CA SER A 257 -24.17 13.49 -5.78
C SER A 257 -24.72 13.76 -7.16
N THR A 258 -25.84 14.47 -7.25
CA THR A 258 -26.50 14.81 -8.53
C THR A 258 -26.79 16.31 -8.58
N LEU A 259 -26.14 17.02 -9.50
CA LEU A 259 -26.45 18.42 -9.82
C LEU A 259 -27.38 18.46 -11.03
N THR A 260 -28.57 19.02 -10.85
CA THR A 260 -29.58 19.18 -11.89
C THR A 260 -29.72 20.65 -12.26
N VAL A 261 -29.61 20.96 -13.54
CA VAL A 261 -29.76 22.30 -14.10
C VAL A 261 -30.95 22.27 -15.07
N THR A 262 -32.00 23.01 -14.75
CA THR A 262 -33.21 23.12 -15.57
C THR A 262 -33.28 24.50 -16.20
N GLY A 263 -33.54 24.54 -17.48
CA GLY A 263 -33.71 25.79 -18.23
C GLY A 263 -34.63 25.64 -19.43
N ILE A 264 -34.85 26.75 -20.10
CA ILE A 264 -35.64 26.86 -21.32
C ILE A 264 -34.73 27.39 -22.42
N TYR A 265 -34.76 26.73 -23.57
CA TYR A 265 -34.07 27.22 -24.77
C TYR A 265 -34.99 28.16 -25.55
N THR A 266 -34.52 29.38 -25.84
CA THR A 266 -35.22 30.37 -26.68
C THR A 266 -34.29 30.84 -27.79
N ASN A 267 -34.75 30.72 -29.01
CA ASN A 267 -34.06 31.22 -30.21
C ASN A 267 -34.18 32.72 -30.29
#